data_c9e792d209e5f7f268235b14064a4a14
#
_entry.id   c9e792d209e5f7f268235b14064a4a14
#
_cell.length_a   1.000
_cell.length_b   1.000
_cell.length_c   1.000
_cell.angle_alpha   90.00
_cell.angle_beta   90.00
_cell.angle_gamma   90.00
#
_symmetry.space_group_name_H-M   'P 1'
#
loop_
_entity.id
_entity.type
_entity.pdbx_description
1 polymer ?
#
loop_
_entity_poly.entity_id
_entity_poly.type
_entity_poly.pdbx_seq_one_letter_code
_entity_poly.pdbx_strand_id
1 'polypeptide(L)'
;KLDLSFFEKSEFDKDINQIEKKMFELLYDDSWMGHCAKYQLESGGKRFRVILALIASKMFGLSKDISKSIAICCEFIHNASLIHDDLQDRDLLRRGLPTIWNRFGDHTAINLGDFFIASSYDVLSKTKSIPELKCKAIEELGKTIKQTVKGQSVEILSRSDFHLKIQDYETTSRAKTGGLISLPIKLASIFSGKNKDDDYFKPFYETGVAYQIQDDLSDFLGIKDRGLPGRDLKEGKMNVLIMHYIDSASEGEKFILQKFLKKRYDSISED
;
A
#
# COMPACT_ATOMS: atom_id res chain seq x y z
N LYS A 1 1.06 -20.98 13.46
CA LYS A 1 -0.29 -20.79 12.89
C LYS A 1 -1.07 -19.97 13.90
N LEU A 2 -1.48 -18.77 13.54
CA LEU A 2 -2.49 -18.04 14.31
C LEU A 2 -3.74 -18.91 14.33
N ASP A 3 -4.23 -19.21 15.53
CA ASP A 3 -5.52 -19.84 15.69
C ASP A 3 -6.60 -18.83 15.35
N LEU A 4 -7.10 -18.90 14.12
CA LEU A 4 -8.19 -18.07 13.63
C LEU A 4 -9.57 -18.75 13.84
N SER A 5 -9.62 -19.82 14.62
CA SER A 5 -10.89 -20.52 14.96
C SER A 5 -11.92 -19.58 15.62
N PHE A 6 -11.44 -18.48 16.20
CA PHE A 6 -12.25 -17.38 16.72
C PHE A 6 -13.08 -16.64 15.65
N PHE A 7 -12.72 -16.82 14.36
CA PHE A 7 -13.40 -16.21 13.23
C PHE A 7 -14.02 -17.31 12.37
N GLU A 8 -15.32 -17.39 12.33
CA GLU A 8 -15.99 -18.24 11.36
C GLU A 8 -15.70 -17.71 9.95
N LYS A 9 -15.04 -18.51 9.13
CA LYS A 9 -14.64 -18.16 7.76
C LYS A 9 -15.83 -17.65 6.94
N SER A 10 -16.99 -18.26 7.10
CA SER A 10 -18.22 -17.89 6.40
C SER A 10 -18.74 -16.48 6.76
N GLU A 11 -18.58 -16.04 8.01
CA GLU A 11 -18.96 -14.69 8.45
C GLU A 11 -18.01 -13.65 7.86
N PHE A 12 -16.71 -13.95 7.82
CA PHE A 12 -15.68 -13.10 7.25
C PHE A 12 -15.88 -12.89 5.75
N ASP A 13 -16.09 -13.95 5.00
CA ASP A 13 -16.32 -13.89 3.55
C ASP A 13 -17.58 -13.06 3.25
N LYS A 14 -18.62 -13.18 4.05
CA LYS A 14 -19.85 -12.38 3.93
C LYS A 14 -19.60 -10.88 4.20
N ASP A 15 -18.83 -10.56 5.23
CA ASP A 15 -18.51 -9.17 5.56
C ASP A 15 -17.60 -8.56 4.49
N ILE A 16 -16.61 -9.28 3.94
CA ILE A 16 -15.76 -8.84 2.83
C ILE A 16 -16.62 -8.53 1.60
N ASN A 17 -17.51 -9.43 1.19
CA ASN A 17 -18.40 -9.22 0.05
C ASN A 17 -19.30 -7.97 0.21
N GLN A 18 -19.81 -7.73 1.44
CA GLN A 18 -20.58 -6.52 1.72
C GLN A 18 -19.74 -5.25 1.65
N ILE A 19 -18.47 -5.30 2.09
CA ILE A 19 -17.54 -4.18 2.01
C ILE A 19 -17.22 -3.89 0.55
N GLU A 20 -16.91 -4.91 -0.26
CA GLU A 20 -16.65 -4.75 -1.69
C GLU A 20 -17.84 -4.11 -2.40
N LYS A 21 -19.05 -4.64 -2.20
CA LYS A 21 -20.26 -4.03 -2.76
C LYS A 21 -20.38 -2.56 -2.35
N LYS A 22 -20.12 -2.26 -1.08
CA LYS A 22 -20.20 -0.87 -0.59
C LYS A 22 -19.15 0.04 -1.18
N MET A 23 -17.94 -0.46 -1.43
CA MET A 23 -16.89 0.29 -2.12
C MET A 23 -17.32 0.67 -3.54
N PHE A 24 -17.94 -0.25 -4.29
CA PHE A 24 -18.51 0.05 -5.61
C PHE A 24 -19.61 1.10 -5.53
N GLU A 25 -20.57 0.96 -4.61
CA GLU A 25 -21.66 1.93 -4.43
C GLU A 25 -21.19 3.35 -4.09
N LEU A 26 -20.02 3.47 -3.44
CA LEU A 26 -19.48 4.77 -3.03
C LEU A 26 -18.70 5.49 -4.13
N LEU A 27 -18.14 4.76 -5.07
CA LEU A 27 -17.26 5.32 -6.10
C LEU A 27 -17.84 5.26 -7.51
N TYR A 28 -18.74 4.31 -7.77
CA TYR A 28 -19.32 4.15 -9.11
C TYR A 28 -20.47 5.10 -9.31
N ASP A 29 -20.33 5.90 -10.34
CA ASP A 29 -21.40 6.66 -10.98
C ASP A 29 -21.18 6.64 -12.51
N ASP A 30 -22.03 7.30 -13.29
CA ASP A 30 -21.94 7.34 -14.75
C ASP A 30 -20.83 8.29 -15.26
N SER A 31 -20.01 8.86 -14.37
CA SER A 31 -18.87 9.68 -14.74
C SER A 31 -17.70 8.84 -15.24
N TRP A 32 -16.79 9.48 -15.99
CA TRP A 32 -15.52 8.84 -16.40
C TRP A 32 -14.72 8.31 -15.19
N MET A 33 -14.69 9.08 -14.10
CA MET A 33 -13.95 8.70 -12.88
C MET A 33 -14.59 7.50 -12.19
N GLY A 34 -15.94 7.43 -12.14
CA GLY A 34 -16.67 6.27 -11.63
C GLY A 34 -16.38 4.98 -12.43
N HIS A 35 -16.30 5.06 -13.75
CA HIS A 35 -15.93 3.92 -14.59
C HIS A 35 -14.49 3.47 -14.35
N CYS A 36 -13.54 4.40 -14.22
CA CYS A 36 -12.14 4.08 -13.91
C CYS A 36 -11.98 3.48 -12.50
N ALA A 37 -12.71 4.00 -11.51
CA ALA A 37 -12.73 3.47 -10.15
C ALA A 37 -13.27 2.04 -10.11
N LYS A 38 -14.35 1.77 -10.84
CA LYS A 38 -14.90 0.43 -11.00
C LYS A 38 -13.86 -0.53 -11.57
N TYR A 39 -13.19 -0.16 -12.67
CA TYR A 39 -12.14 -0.99 -13.26
C TYR A 39 -11.02 -1.32 -12.27
N GLN A 40 -10.54 -0.32 -11.51
CA GLN A 40 -9.53 -0.52 -10.47
C GLN A 40 -9.99 -1.53 -9.40
N LEU A 41 -11.21 -1.40 -8.90
CA LEU A 41 -11.76 -2.30 -7.88
C LEU A 41 -11.98 -3.73 -8.39
N GLU A 42 -12.41 -3.87 -9.65
CA GLU A 42 -12.63 -5.16 -10.33
C GLU A 42 -11.32 -5.92 -10.58
N SER A 43 -10.16 -5.24 -10.60
CA SER A 43 -8.86 -5.91 -10.66
C SER A 43 -8.60 -6.85 -9.49
N GLY A 44 -9.44 -6.82 -8.47
CA GLY A 44 -9.43 -7.73 -7.32
C GLY A 44 -8.35 -7.40 -6.28
N GLY A 45 -7.93 -8.43 -5.55
CA GLY A 45 -6.90 -8.35 -4.52
C GLY A 45 -7.20 -9.27 -3.34
N LYS A 46 -6.18 -9.50 -2.50
CA LYS A 46 -6.28 -10.38 -1.31
C LYS A 46 -7.07 -9.75 -0.15
N ARG A 47 -7.50 -8.51 -0.27
CA ARG A 47 -8.25 -7.74 0.76
C ARG A 47 -7.61 -7.79 2.15
N PHE A 48 -6.27 -7.85 2.19
CA PHE A 48 -5.52 -8.02 3.44
C PHE A 48 -5.83 -6.89 4.45
N ARG A 49 -5.94 -5.64 3.97
CA ARG A 49 -6.25 -4.48 4.84
C ARG A 49 -7.69 -4.51 5.34
N VAL A 50 -8.62 -4.99 4.53
CA VAL A 50 -10.01 -5.24 4.94
C VAL A 50 -10.03 -6.26 6.08
N ILE A 51 -9.32 -7.38 5.94
CA ILE A 51 -9.22 -8.43 6.96
C ILE A 51 -8.64 -7.86 8.26
N LEU A 52 -7.54 -7.10 8.19
CA LEU A 52 -6.95 -6.45 9.36
C LEU A 52 -7.94 -5.49 10.05
N ALA A 53 -8.69 -4.71 9.28
CA ALA A 53 -9.69 -3.79 9.81
C ALA A 53 -10.82 -4.53 10.54
N LEU A 54 -11.30 -5.64 9.98
CA LEU A 54 -12.34 -6.46 10.59
C LEU A 54 -11.85 -7.09 11.91
N ILE A 55 -10.63 -7.67 11.89
CA ILE A 55 -10.01 -8.27 13.08
C ILE A 55 -9.81 -7.21 14.16
N ALA A 56 -9.16 -6.09 13.84
CA ALA A 56 -8.91 -5.03 14.79
C ALA A 56 -10.23 -4.48 15.37
N SER A 57 -11.21 -4.20 14.52
CA SER A 57 -12.52 -3.71 14.97
C SER A 57 -13.21 -4.67 15.94
N LYS A 58 -13.16 -5.97 15.68
CA LYS A 58 -13.70 -6.99 16.57
C LYS A 58 -12.96 -7.03 17.92
N MET A 59 -11.62 -6.95 17.90
CA MET A 59 -10.79 -6.93 19.12
C MET A 59 -11.05 -5.67 19.97
N PHE A 60 -11.31 -4.54 19.33
CA PHE A 60 -11.61 -3.29 20.02
C PHE A 60 -13.11 -3.12 20.37
N GLY A 61 -13.96 -4.07 20.01
CA GLY A 61 -15.39 -4.08 20.32
C GLY A 61 -16.21 -3.05 19.54
N LEU A 62 -15.81 -2.75 18.30
CA LEU A 62 -16.49 -1.77 17.46
C LEU A 62 -17.74 -2.35 16.78
N SER A 63 -18.71 -1.49 16.47
CA SER A 63 -19.87 -1.84 15.67
C SER A 63 -19.50 -2.23 14.23
N LYS A 64 -20.36 -3.03 13.58
CA LYS A 64 -20.17 -3.42 12.17
C LYS A 64 -20.10 -2.22 11.22
N ASP A 65 -20.85 -1.14 11.49
CA ASP A 65 -20.83 0.09 10.66
C ASP A 65 -19.46 0.77 10.72
N ILE A 66 -18.89 0.95 11.92
CA ILE A 66 -17.55 1.53 12.10
C ILE A 66 -16.49 0.62 11.47
N SER A 67 -16.58 -0.68 11.69
CA SER A 67 -15.68 -1.67 11.11
C SER A 67 -15.64 -1.58 9.57
N LYS A 68 -16.80 -1.49 8.91
CA LYS A 68 -16.92 -1.30 7.46
C LYS A 68 -16.29 0.01 7.00
N SER A 69 -16.53 1.11 7.71
CA SER A 69 -15.94 2.41 7.37
C SER A 69 -14.39 2.36 7.43
N ILE A 70 -13.82 1.76 8.47
CA ILE A 70 -12.37 1.58 8.59
C ILE A 70 -11.84 0.74 7.42
N ALA A 71 -12.47 -0.39 7.12
CA ALA A 71 -12.05 -1.31 6.06
C ALA A 71 -12.07 -0.61 4.68
N ILE A 72 -13.15 0.11 4.36
CA ILE A 72 -13.28 0.84 3.10
C ILE A 72 -12.23 1.94 2.99
N CYS A 73 -12.05 2.75 4.05
CA CYS A 73 -11.05 3.81 4.08
C CYS A 73 -9.65 3.25 3.80
N CYS A 74 -9.25 2.18 4.50
CA CYS A 74 -7.94 1.58 4.33
C CYS A 74 -7.74 0.97 2.94
N GLU A 75 -8.77 0.36 2.36
CA GLU A 75 -8.69 -0.20 1.01
C GLU A 75 -8.65 0.90 -0.06
N PHE A 76 -9.35 2.03 0.14
CA PHE A 76 -9.28 3.16 -0.77
C PHE A 76 -7.89 3.78 -0.81
N ILE A 77 -7.29 4.05 0.36
CA ILE A 77 -5.89 4.55 0.41
C ILE A 77 -4.92 3.57 -0.22
N HIS A 78 -5.12 2.27 -0.02
CA HIS A 78 -4.29 1.27 -0.67
C HIS A 78 -4.45 1.28 -2.19
N ASN A 79 -5.66 1.39 -2.72
CA ASN A 79 -5.85 1.50 -4.16
C ASN A 79 -5.25 2.79 -4.73
N ALA A 80 -5.36 3.92 -4.03
CA ALA A 80 -4.67 5.15 -4.40
C ALA A 80 -3.15 4.94 -4.51
N SER A 81 -2.55 4.31 -3.50
CA SER A 81 -1.10 4.04 -3.52
C SER A 81 -0.70 3.14 -4.69
N LEU A 82 -1.50 2.11 -5.00
CA LEU A 82 -1.23 1.23 -6.15
C LEU A 82 -1.32 1.96 -7.49
N ILE A 83 -2.30 2.83 -7.67
CA ILE A 83 -2.48 3.60 -8.92
C ILE A 83 -1.29 4.55 -9.12
N HIS A 84 -0.87 5.26 -8.07
CA HIS A 84 0.26 6.18 -8.15
C HIS A 84 1.58 5.43 -8.30
N ASP A 85 1.80 4.31 -7.59
CA ASP A 85 2.98 3.46 -7.74
C ASP A 85 3.10 2.93 -9.17
N ASP A 86 2.00 2.39 -9.75
CA ASP A 86 1.99 1.87 -11.12
C ASP A 86 2.40 2.93 -12.15
N LEU A 87 1.93 4.17 -11.97
CA LEU A 87 2.28 5.29 -12.83
C LEU A 87 3.76 5.67 -12.68
N GLN A 88 4.25 5.78 -11.43
CA GLN A 88 5.62 6.19 -11.12
C GLN A 88 6.66 5.15 -11.55
N ASP A 89 6.28 3.87 -11.46
CA ASP A 89 7.12 2.72 -11.83
C ASP A 89 6.94 2.30 -13.30
N ARG A 90 6.01 2.96 -14.03
CA ARG A 90 5.64 2.58 -15.40
C ARG A 90 5.23 1.11 -15.51
N ASP A 91 4.54 0.58 -14.50
CA ASP A 91 4.02 -0.78 -14.48
C ASP A 91 2.91 -0.97 -15.52
N LEU A 92 3.15 -1.78 -16.55
CA LEU A 92 2.18 -2.02 -17.63
C LEU A 92 1.00 -2.88 -17.15
N LEU A 93 1.26 -3.86 -16.29
CA LEU A 93 0.29 -4.83 -15.83
C LEU A 93 0.27 -4.92 -14.30
N ARG A 94 -0.94 -5.08 -13.75
CA ARG A 94 -1.17 -5.44 -12.36
C ARG A 94 -2.21 -6.55 -12.28
N ARG A 95 -1.86 -7.67 -11.65
CA ARG A 95 -2.74 -8.86 -11.54
C ARG A 95 -3.24 -9.35 -12.90
N GLY A 96 -2.38 -9.28 -13.93
CA GLY A 96 -2.70 -9.71 -15.29
C GLY A 96 -3.55 -8.73 -16.11
N LEU A 97 -3.95 -7.59 -15.53
CA LEU A 97 -4.71 -6.55 -16.23
C LEU A 97 -3.85 -5.30 -16.47
N PRO A 98 -4.09 -4.53 -17.56
CA PRO A 98 -3.45 -3.23 -17.75
C PRO A 98 -3.65 -2.31 -16.55
N THR A 99 -2.60 -1.60 -16.14
CA THR A 99 -2.69 -0.58 -15.09
C THR A 99 -3.52 0.62 -15.53
N ILE A 100 -3.95 1.46 -14.60
CA ILE A 100 -4.78 2.63 -14.92
C ILE A 100 -4.08 3.56 -15.91
N TRP A 101 -2.80 3.89 -15.69
CA TRP A 101 -2.07 4.77 -16.59
C TRP A 101 -1.87 4.16 -17.98
N ASN A 102 -1.61 2.86 -18.05
CA ASN A 102 -1.43 2.14 -19.32
C ASN A 102 -2.73 2.06 -20.14
N ARG A 103 -3.88 1.95 -19.47
CA ARG A 103 -5.19 1.82 -20.14
C ARG A 103 -5.85 3.16 -20.43
N PHE A 104 -5.75 4.12 -19.52
CA PHE A 104 -6.54 5.36 -19.52
C PHE A 104 -5.68 6.62 -19.52
N GLY A 105 -4.35 6.49 -19.51
CA GLY A 105 -3.38 7.58 -19.55
C GLY A 105 -2.99 8.14 -18.19
N ASP A 106 -1.87 8.86 -18.17
CA ASP A 106 -1.22 9.41 -16.98
C ASP A 106 -2.16 10.34 -16.18
N HIS A 107 -2.84 11.25 -16.89
CA HIS A 107 -3.77 12.22 -16.27
C HIS A 107 -4.89 11.52 -15.51
N THR A 108 -5.42 10.41 -16.07
CA THR A 108 -6.46 9.62 -15.41
C THR A 108 -5.92 8.92 -14.16
N ALA A 109 -4.70 8.41 -14.22
CA ALA A 109 -4.08 7.76 -13.06
C ALA A 109 -3.85 8.74 -11.89
N ILE A 110 -3.37 9.96 -12.17
CA ILE A 110 -3.20 11.01 -11.16
C ILE A 110 -4.56 11.34 -10.52
N ASN A 111 -5.54 11.70 -11.35
CA ASN A 111 -6.86 12.11 -10.87
C ASN A 111 -7.58 10.98 -10.12
N LEU A 112 -7.43 9.73 -10.56
CA LEU A 112 -8.08 8.60 -9.90
C LEU A 112 -7.45 8.30 -8.55
N GLY A 113 -6.12 8.38 -8.42
CA GLY A 113 -5.45 8.26 -7.13
C GLY A 113 -5.92 9.32 -6.14
N ASP A 114 -6.01 10.59 -6.57
CA ASP A 114 -6.52 11.69 -5.75
C ASP A 114 -8.00 11.48 -5.38
N PHE A 115 -8.81 10.98 -6.32
CA PHE A 115 -10.20 10.64 -6.08
C PHE A 115 -10.37 9.57 -4.99
N PHE A 116 -9.54 8.53 -5.00
CA PHE A 116 -9.53 7.50 -3.94
C PHE A 116 -9.07 8.09 -2.59
N ILE A 117 -8.08 8.98 -2.58
CA ILE A 117 -7.64 9.68 -1.36
C ILE A 117 -8.79 10.50 -0.78
N ALA A 118 -9.42 11.34 -1.59
CA ALA A 118 -10.56 12.17 -1.17
C ALA A 118 -11.72 11.32 -0.64
N SER A 119 -12.03 10.21 -1.33
CA SER A 119 -13.10 9.29 -0.93
C SER A 119 -12.82 8.60 0.41
N SER A 120 -11.56 8.36 0.77
CA SER A 120 -11.21 7.80 2.07
C SER A 120 -11.48 8.77 3.22
N TYR A 121 -11.23 10.07 3.03
CA TYR A 121 -11.62 11.12 4.00
C TYR A 121 -13.15 11.24 4.11
N ASP A 122 -13.86 11.19 2.99
CA ASP A 122 -15.31 11.23 2.97
C ASP A 122 -15.93 10.08 3.77
N VAL A 123 -15.42 8.87 3.62
CA VAL A 123 -15.85 7.69 4.40
C VAL A 123 -15.67 7.91 5.90
N LEU A 124 -14.49 8.40 6.35
CA LEU A 124 -14.25 8.64 7.77
C LEU A 124 -15.14 9.76 8.32
N SER A 125 -15.35 10.82 7.55
CA SER A 125 -16.18 11.95 7.97
C SER A 125 -17.64 11.55 8.21
N LYS A 126 -18.15 10.59 7.45
CA LYS A 126 -19.52 10.04 7.52
C LYS A 126 -19.66 8.87 8.49
N THR A 127 -18.57 8.41 9.11
CA THR A 127 -18.62 7.32 10.10
C THR A 127 -19.49 7.69 11.29
N LYS A 128 -20.35 6.77 11.74
CA LYS A 128 -21.23 6.96 12.90
C LYS A 128 -20.43 6.91 14.20
N SER A 129 -19.86 8.07 14.59
CA SER A 129 -19.09 8.24 15.82
C SER A 129 -19.16 9.69 16.29
N ILE A 130 -18.68 9.95 17.50
CA ILE A 130 -18.60 11.30 18.04
C ILE A 130 -17.57 12.15 17.24
N PRO A 131 -17.77 13.46 17.13
CA PRO A 131 -16.93 14.34 16.31
C PRO A 131 -15.43 14.23 16.66
N GLU A 132 -15.10 14.17 17.94
CA GLU A 132 -13.70 14.11 18.42
C GLU A 132 -12.97 12.88 17.90
N LEU A 133 -13.60 11.71 17.89
CA LEU A 133 -12.98 10.48 17.36
C LEU A 133 -12.87 10.53 15.84
N LYS A 134 -13.84 11.13 15.16
CA LYS A 134 -13.75 11.35 13.70
C LYS A 134 -12.60 12.28 13.34
N CYS A 135 -12.43 13.40 14.06
CA CYS A 135 -11.32 14.31 13.85
C CYS A 135 -9.97 13.61 14.04
N LYS A 136 -9.80 12.85 15.12
CA LYS A 136 -8.58 12.07 15.37
C LYS A 136 -8.32 11.02 14.28
N ALA A 137 -9.37 10.35 13.78
CA ALA A 137 -9.23 9.36 12.71
C ALA A 137 -8.80 10.03 11.38
N ILE A 138 -9.37 11.19 11.05
CA ILE A 138 -9.00 11.99 9.87
C ILE A 138 -7.55 12.50 10.00
N GLU A 139 -7.15 12.95 11.18
CA GLU A 139 -5.78 13.37 11.46
C GLU A 139 -4.77 12.22 11.29
N GLU A 140 -5.08 11.03 11.84
CA GLU A 140 -4.22 9.84 11.69
C GLU A 140 -4.14 9.38 10.24
N LEU A 141 -5.24 9.43 9.47
CA LEU A 141 -5.22 9.16 8.04
C LEU A 141 -4.29 10.12 7.31
N GLY A 142 -4.39 11.42 7.57
CA GLY A 142 -3.52 12.43 6.97
C GLY A 142 -2.05 12.26 7.34
N LYS A 143 -1.77 11.88 8.59
CA LYS A 143 -0.41 11.54 9.06
C LYS A 143 0.15 10.33 8.31
N THR A 144 -0.63 9.27 8.19
CA THR A 144 -0.25 8.04 7.48
C THR A 144 0.01 8.31 6.01
N ILE A 145 -0.86 9.04 5.32
CA ILE A 145 -0.68 9.40 3.90
C ILE A 145 0.63 10.18 3.73
N LYS A 146 0.87 11.21 4.53
CA LYS A 146 2.12 11.99 4.47
C LYS A 146 3.36 11.14 4.68
N GLN A 147 3.33 10.18 5.62
CA GLN A 147 4.44 9.26 5.84
C GLN A 147 4.65 8.32 4.64
N THR A 148 3.58 7.77 4.08
CA THR A 148 3.63 6.90 2.89
C THR A 148 4.22 7.64 1.70
N VAL A 149 3.78 8.87 1.43
CA VAL A 149 4.29 9.71 0.32
C VAL A 149 5.76 10.05 0.52
N LYS A 150 6.18 10.39 1.76
CA LYS A 150 7.60 10.61 2.06
C LYS A 150 8.44 9.36 1.81
N GLY A 151 7.98 8.19 2.26
CA GLY A 151 8.67 6.93 2.00
C GLY A 151 8.79 6.63 0.51
N GLN A 152 7.71 6.79 -0.25
CA GLN A 152 7.72 6.63 -1.71
C GLN A 152 8.69 7.61 -2.39
N SER A 153 8.72 8.87 -1.97
CA SER A 153 9.65 9.87 -2.52
C SER A 153 11.11 9.50 -2.27
N VAL A 154 11.44 8.99 -1.07
CA VAL A 154 12.78 8.50 -0.76
C VAL A 154 13.13 7.31 -1.67
N GLU A 155 12.23 6.34 -1.84
CA GLU A 155 12.45 5.18 -2.71
C GLU A 155 12.75 5.60 -4.16
N ILE A 156 11.99 6.54 -4.71
CA ILE A 156 12.20 7.04 -6.08
C ILE A 156 13.54 7.77 -6.21
N LEU A 157 13.84 8.69 -5.28
CA LEU A 157 15.07 9.49 -5.31
C LEU A 157 16.32 8.66 -5.04
N SER A 158 16.16 7.51 -4.38
CA SER A 158 17.25 6.61 -4.01
C SER A 158 17.55 5.57 -5.09
N ARG A 159 16.86 5.60 -6.22
CA ARG A 159 17.19 4.71 -7.35
C ARG A 159 18.62 4.94 -7.78
N SER A 160 19.37 3.85 -7.85
CA SER A 160 20.82 3.87 -8.17
C SER A 160 21.71 4.64 -7.17
N ASP A 161 21.22 4.92 -5.95
CA ASP A 161 22.04 5.48 -4.88
C ASP A 161 22.71 4.36 -4.05
N PHE A 162 23.99 4.15 -4.31
CA PHE A 162 24.81 3.10 -3.69
C PHE A 162 25.34 3.45 -2.29
N HIS A 163 25.02 4.64 -1.77
CA HIS A 163 25.37 5.06 -0.40
C HIS A 163 24.29 4.70 0.62
N LEU A 164 23.13 4.20 0.14
CA LEU A 164 22.05 3.74 1.00
C LEU A 164 22.48 2.54 1.84
N LYS A 165 22.06 2.56 3.10
CA LYS A 165 22.25 1.49 4.05
C LYS A 165 20.96 0.70 4.24
N ILE A 166 21.08 -0.51 4.74
CA ILE A 166 19.90 -1.36 5.06
C ILE A 166 18.92 -0.66 6.00
N GLN A 167 19.41 0.20 6.91
CA GLN A 167 18.58 1.00 7.82
C GLN A 167 17.68 2.02 7.06
N ASP A 168 18.17 2.55 5.93
CA ASP A 168 17.39 3.48 5.10
C ASP A 168 16.26 2.73 4.39
N TYR A 169 16.55 1.52 3.88
CA TYR A 169 15.54 0.62 3.33
C TYR A 169 14.47 0.25 4.35
N GLU A 170 14.88 -0.15 5.56
CA GLU A 170 13.94 -0.48 6.63
C GLU A 170 13.08 0.72 7.01
N THR A 171 13.67 1.90 7.14
CA THR A 171 12.95 3.14 7.49
C THR A 171 11.93 3.50 6.41
N THR A 172 12.30 3.39 5.14
CA THR A 172 11.42 3.63 4.00
C THR A 172 10.28 2.60 3.97
N SER A 173 10.59 1.33 4.18
CA SER A 173 9.60 0.24 4.21
C SER A 173 8.61 0.38 5.36
N ARG A 174 9.08 0.79 6.56
CA ARG A 174 8.21 1.12 7.70
C ARG A 174 7.27 2.27 7.37
N ALA A 175 7.78 3.32 6.74
CA ALA A 175 6.97 4.49 6.38
C ALA A 175 5.94 4.18 5.28
N LYS A 176 6.37 3.56 4.18
CA LYS A 176 5.52 3.27 3.00
C LYS A 176 4.54 2.14 3.28
N THR A 177 5.04 0.96 3.60
CA THR A 177 4.25 -0.27 3.72
C THR A 177 3.70 -0.48 5.12
N GLY A 178 4.54 -0.28 6.15
CA GLY A 178 4.18 -0.45 7.55
C GLY A 178 3.11 0.55 7.99
N GLY A 179 3.16 1.79 7.53
CA GLY A 179 2.14 2.80 7.77
C GLY A 179 0.76 2.34 7.32
N LEU A 180 0.65 1.83 6.10
CA LEU A 180 -0.62 1.33 5.54
C LEU A 180 -1.10 0.02 6.19
N ILE A 181 -0.20 -0.81 6.71
CA ILE A 181 -0.56 -2.03 7.46
C ILE A 181 -1.06 -1.67 8.86
N SER A 182 -0.44 -0.69 9.51
CA SER A 182 -0.83 -0.25 10.86
C SER A 182 -2.13 0.56 10.89
N LEU A 183 -2.49 1.24 9.80
CA LEU A 183 -3.63 2.16 9.73
C LEU A 183 -4.97 1.52 10.18
N PRO A 184 -5.38 0.32 9.75
CA PRO A 184 -6.62 -0.31 10.21
C PRO A 184 -6.67 -0.47 11.73
N ILE A 185 -5.55 -0.84 12.35
CA ILE A 185 -5.44 -1.06 13.79
C ILE A 185 -5.49 0.26 14.54
N LYS A 186 -4.80 1.28 14.04
CA LYS A 186 -4.84 2.63 14.60
C LYS A 186 -6.23 3.24 14.57
N LEU A 187 -6.92 3.16 13.44
CA LEU A 187 -8.28 3.66 13.31
C LEU A 187 -9.24 2.91 14.25
N ALA A 188 -9.09 1.59 14.39
CA ALA A 188 -9.89 0.81 15.33
C ALA A 188 -9.62 1.22 16.79
N SER A 189 -8.36 1.45 17.17
CA SER A 189 -7.98 1.98 18.48
C SER A 189 -8.62 3.34 18.75
N ILE A 190 -8.54 4.27 17.79
CA ILE A 190 -9.12 5.62 17.89
C ILE A 190 -10.63 5.54 18.09
N PHE A 191 -11.36 4.84 17.21
CA PHE A 191 -12.83 4.75 17.28
C PHE A 191 -13.33 4.01 18.52
N SER A 192 -12.51 3.19 19.16
CA SER A 192 -12.84 2.57 20.45
C SER A 192 -12.66 3.48 21.66
N GLY A 193 -12.06 4.67 21.46
CA GLY A 193 -11.66 5.56 22.55
C GLY A 193 -10.45 5.04 23.36
N LYS A 194 -9.88 3.90 23.01
CA LYS A 194 -8.71 3.30 23.67
C LYS A 194 -7.43 3.71 22.95
N ASN A 195 -7.06 4.98 23.07
CA ASN A 195 -5.82 5.48 22.47
C ASN A 195 -4.62 4.65 22.94
N LYS A 196 -4.02 3.91 22.03
CA LYS A 196 -2.77 3.18 22.25
C LYS A 196 -1.60 4.10 21.89
N ASP A 197 -0.48 3.91 22.57
CA ASP A 197 0.78 4.59 22.27
C ASP A 197 1.43 4.04 20.98
N ASP A 198 2.45 4.73 20.49
CA ASP A 198 3.15 4.31 19.26
C ASP A 198 3.86 2.96 19.42
N ASP A 199 4.27 2.59 20.63
CA ASP A 199 4.92 1.30 20.91
C ASP A 199 3.99 0.11 20.61
N TYR A 200 2.70 0.27 20.87
CA TYR A 200 1.70 -0.74 20.54
C TYR A 200 1.65 -1.05 19.03
N PHE A 201 1.97 -0.07 18.19
CA PHE A 201 1.89 -0.22 16.73
C PHE A 201 3.22 -0.65 16.08
N LYS A 202 4.34 -0.65 16.81
CA LYS A 202 5.67 -1.06 16.29
C LYS A 202 5.65 -2.41 15.56
N PRO A 203 5.03 -3.50 16.09
CA PRO A 203 5.01 -4.78 15.38
C PRO A 203 4.37 -4.72 13.99
N PHE A 204 3.38 -3.84 13.80
CA PHE A 204 2.71 -3.67 12.51
C PHE A 204 3.59 -2.91 11.51
N TYR A 205 4.42 -1.99 11.96
CA TYR A 205 5.43 -1.35 11.12
C TYR A 205 6.51 -2.34 10.69
N GLU A 206 6.99 -3.18 11.60
CA GLU A 206 7.98 -4.23 11.30
C GLU A 206 7.39 -5.29 10.34
N THR A 207 6.10 -5.59 10.44
CA THR A 207 5.41 -6.43 9.46
C THR A 207 5.49 -5.82 8.05
N GLY A 208 5.48 -4.49 7.94
CA GLY A 208 5.68 -3.79 6.67
C GLY A 208 7.06 -4.03 6.07
N VAL A 209 8.11 -4.02 6.89
CA VAL A 209 9.48 -4.35 6.45
C VAL A 209 9.56 -5.79 5.96
N ALA A 210 9.04 -6.74 6.75
CA ALA A 210 9.03 -8.16 6.37
C ALA A 210 8.24 -8.39 5.06
N TYR A 211 7.13 -7.68 4.88
CA TYR A 211 6.34 -7.74 3.64
C TYR A 211 7.12 -7.22 2.44
N GLN A 212 7.85 -6.10 2.60
CA GLN A 212 8.67 -5.55 1.52
C GLN A 212 9.82 -6.49 1.13
N ILE A 213 10.51 -7.07 2.12
CA ILE A 213 11.55 -8.09 1.88
C ILE A 213 10.97 -9.28 1.09
N GLN A 214 9.80 -9.77 1.48
CA GLN A 214 9.13 -10.85 0.77
C GLN A 214 8.74 -10.44 -0.66
N ASP A 215 8.33 -9.19 -0.86
CA ASP A 215 7.96 -8.65 -2.16
C ASP A 215 9.18 -8.57 -3.08
N ASP A 216 10.33 -8.08 -2.59
CA ASP A 216 11.60 -8.02 -3.32
C ASP A 216 12.10 -9.42 -3.72
N LEU A 217 12.05 -10.39 -2.78
CA LEU A 217 12.38 -11.79 -3.06
C LEU A 217 11.48 -12.41 -4.12
N SER A 218 10.18 -12.10 -4.06
CA SER A 218 9.18 -12.62 -5.02
C SER A 218 9.39 -12.05 -6.41
N ASP A 219 9.84 -10.80 -6.53
CA ASP A 219 10.22 -10.19 -7.81
C ASP A 219 11.44 -10.90 -8.41
N PHE A 220 12.47 -11.09 -7.61
CA PHE A 220 13.71 -11.76 -8.05
C PHE A 220 13.46 -13.21 -8.50
N LEU A 221 12.62 -13.95 -7.78
CA LEU A 221 12.27 -15.34 -8.08
C LEU A 221 11.23 -15.49 -9.21
N GLY A 222 10.66 -14.38 -9.71
CA GLY A 222 9.65 -14.42 -10.76
C GLY A 222 8.29 -14.99 -10.32
N ILE A 223 7.98 -14.93 -9.03
CA ILE A 223 6.73 -15.46 -8.46
C ILE A 223 5.59 -14.42 -8.56
N LYS A 224 5.92 -13.17 -8.92
CA LYS A 224 4.93 -12.11 -9.10
C LYS A 224 4.29 -12.18 -10.50
N ASP A 225 2.95 -12.07 -10.56
CA ASP A 225 2.19 -11.90 -11.82
C ASP A 225 2.34 -10.47 -12.40
N ARG A 226 3.59 -9.98 -12.53
CA ARG A 226 3.91 -8.62 -12.99
C ARG A 226 4.89 -8.57 -14.16
N GLY A 227 5.15 -9.67 -14.83
CA GLY A 227 6.06 -9.73 -15.96
C GLY A 227 7.33 -10.55 -15.71
N LEU A 228 8.47 -10.13 -16.28
CA LEU A 228 9.72 -10.89 -16.20
C LEU A 228 10.35 -10.80 -14.80
N PRO A 229 11.03 -11.88 -14.34
CA PRO A 229 11.80 -11.88 -13.09
C PRO A 229 12.86 -10.78 -13.03
N GLY A 230 13.12 -10.27 -11.82
CA GLY A 230 14.17 -9.28 -11.59
C GLY A 230 13.86 -7.90 -12.16
N ARG A 231 12.60 -7.50 -12.15
CA ARG A 231 12.17 -6.20 -12.63
C ARG A 231 12.76 -5.05 -11.81
N ASP A 232 12.79 -5.17 -10.48
CA ASP A 232 13.42 -4.17 -9.61
C ASP A 232 14.88 -3.88 -10.03
N LEU A 233 15.61 -4.92 -10.43
CA LEU A 233 16.98 -4.79 -10.95
C LEU A 233 17.01 -4.02 -12.28
N LYS A 234 16.03 -4.25 -13.15
CA LYS A 234 15.92 -3.55 -14.43
C LYS A 234 15.58 -2.06 -14.27
N GLU A 235 14.81 -1.74 -13.24
CA GLU A 235 14.38 -0.38 -12.93
C GLU A 235 15.40 0.39 -12.07
N GLY A 236 16.52 -0.24 -11.71
CA GLY A 236 17.55 0.37 -10.86
C GLY A 236 17.09 0.56 -9.41
N LYS A 237 16.05 -0.14 -8.96
CA LYS A 237 15.57 -0.08 -7.58
C LYS A 237 16.58 -0.71 -6.63
N MET A 238 16.86 0.02 -5.55
CA MET A 238 17.72 -0.45 -4.45
C MET A 238 16.89 -1.33 -3.50
N ASN A 239 16.65 -2.58 -3.91
CA ASN A 239 15.95 -3.56 -3.08
C ASN A 239 16.89 -4.23 -2.05
N VAL A 240 16.33 -4.99 -1.13
CA VAL A 240 17.08 -5.63 -0.03
C VAL A 240 18.20 -6.55 -0.52
N LEU A 241 18.01 -7.24 -1.65
CA LEU A 241 19.02 -8.16 -2.21
C LEU A 241 20.24 -7.41 -2.74
N ILE A 242 20.01 -6.31 -3.46
CA ILE A 242 21.07 -5.43 -3.99
C ILE A 242 21.85 -4.82 -2.82
N MET A 243 21.16 -4.31 -1.80
CA MET A 243 21.81 -3.72 -0.63
C MET A 243 22.66 -4.73 0.14
N HIS A 244 22.13 -5.93 0.37
CA HIS A 244 22.86 -6.99 1.03
C HIS A 244 24.09 -7.44 0.23
N TYR A 245 23.99 -7.50 -1.10
CA TYR A 245 25.13 -7.80 -1.97
C TYR A 245 26.20 -6.73 -1.88
N ILE A 246 25.82 -5.44 -1.94
CA ILE A 246 26.75 -4.30 -1.84
C ILE A 246 27.55 -4.34 -0.53
N ASP A 247 26.94 -4.72 0.59
CA ASP A 247 27.61 -4.79 1.89
C ASP A 247 28.77 -5.80 1.90
N SER A 248 28.69 -6.87 1.09
CA SER A 248 29.70 -7.93 1.01
C SER A 248 30.59 -7.89 -0.23
N ALA A 249 30.24 -7.09 -1.22
CA ALA A 249 30.92 -7.03 -2.50
C ALA A 249 32.25 -6.26 -2.44
N SER A 250 33.23 -6.66 -3.26
CA SER A 250 34.45 -5.91 -3.49
C SER A 250 34.17 -4.59 -4.23
N GLU A 251 35.09 -3.63 -4.14
CA GLU A 251 34.94 -2.34 -4.84
C GLU A 251 34.80 -2.49 -6.37
N GLY A 252 35.47 -3.51 -6.96
CA GLY A 252 35.32 -3.82 -8.37
C GLY A 252 33.91 -4.31 -8.74
N GLU A 253 33.33 -5.17 -7.93
CA GLU A 253 31.97 -5.68 -8.11
C GLU A 253 30.92 -4.58 -7.91
N LYS A 254 31.10 -3.73 -6.91
CA LYS A 254 30.27 -2.54 -6.69
C LYS A 254 30.26 -1.63 -7.91
N PHE A 255 31.44 -1.36 -8.47
CA PHE A 255 31.57 -0.52 -9.66
C PHE A 255 30.86 -1.11 -10.89
N ILE A 256 30.95 -2.43 -11.09
CA ILE A 256 30.24 -3.11 -12.19
C ILE A 256 28.73 -3.01 -12.00
N LEU A 257 28.24 -3.30 -10.79
CA LEU A 257 26.81 -3.23 -10.46
C LEU A 257 26.28 -1.79 -10.63
N GLN A 258 27.05 -0.78 -10.16
CA GLN A 258 26.72 0.63 -10.32
C GLN A 258 26.54 1.01 -11.79
N LYS A 259 27.50 0.67 -12.64
CA LYS A 259 27.40 0.91 -14.08
C LYS A 259 26.16 0.27 -14.70
N PHE A 260 25.86 -0.95 -14.27
CA PHE A 260 24.70 -1.69 -14.78
C PHE A 260 23.39 -1.01 -14.41
N LEU A 261 23.18 -0.69 -13.14
CA LEU A 261 21.94 -0.09 -12.64
C LEU A 261 21.75 1.34 -13.17
N LYS A 262 22.81 2.16 -13.20
CA LYS A 262 22.75 3.52 -13.73
C LYS A 262 22.38 3.54 -15.22
N LYS A 263 23.02 2.71 -16.04
CA LYS A 263 22.69 2.61 -17.46
C LYS A 263 21.22 2.21 -17.71
N ARG A 264 20.65 1.35 -16.85
CA ARG A 264 19.25 0.93 -16.94
C ARG A 264 18.29 2.03 -16.53
N TYR A 265 18.61 2.77 -15.47
CA TYR A 265 17.83 3.91 -15.03
C TYR A 265 17.78 5.02 -16.10
N ASP A 266 18.94 5.39 -16.65
CA ASP A 266 19.03 6.41 -17.70
C ASP A 266 18.23 6.02 -18.95
N SER A 267 18.19 4.73 -19.31
CA SER A 267 17.40 4.25 -20.47
C SER A 267 15.88 4.26 -20.26
N ILE A 268 15.40 4.30 -19.02
CA ILE A 268 13.98 4.37 -18.68
C ILE A 268 13.50 5.82 -18.56
N SER A 269 14.41 6.74 -18.22
CA SER A 269 14.09 8.17 -18.06
C SER A 269 14.07 8.96 -19.38
N GLU A 270 14.53 8.37 -20.49
CA GLU A 270 14.53 8.99 -21.82
C GLU A 270 13.31 8.63 -22.70
N ASP A 271 12.50 7.66 -22.29
CA ASP A 271 11.24 7.27 -22.92
C ASP A 271 10.02 7.83 -22.17
#